data_a448071098a6a51f10a06a7c5f01decb
#
_entry.id   a448071098a6a51f10a06a7c5f01decb
#
_cell.length_a   1.000
_cell.length_b   1.000
_cell.length_c   1.000
_cell.angle_alpha   90.00
_cell.angle_beta   90.00
_cell.angle_gamma   90.00
#
_symmetry.space_group_name_H-M   'P 1'
#
loop_
_entity.id
_entity.type
_entity.pdbx_description
1 polymer ?
#
loop_
_entity_poly.entity_id
_entity_poly.type
_entity_poly.pdbx_seq_one_letter_code
_entity_poly.pdbx_strand_id
1 'polypeptide(L)'
;GVEFLFPYDHAPEAIAKARRKAGVEQTLFNLPPGNWEANDRGLAALPGREKDFAVALAKAIDYAQALECPRLHVMAGLIAEGADETAMAATYQANLAKAAEEAGKHGLDICIEPINNRDIPGYYLNYVEDAAAVIASVGAPNLKLQFDIYHRQIMSGDVMMGLAANLPLIGHVQIASVPDRHEPTTGELADVRVLQYLDELGYTGWVGCEYRPAAGTVEGLGWRSRLR
;
A
#
# COMPACT_ATOMS: atom_id res chain seq x y z
N GLY A 1 -0.91 4.26 -15.35
CA GLY A 1 -1.75 4.34 -14.15
C GLY A 1 -1.35 5.46 -13.24
N VAL A 2 -2.25 5.78 -12.31
CA VAL A 2 -1.99 6.74 -11.22
C VAL A 2 -2.41 6.11 -9.89
N GLU A 3 -1.69 6.48 -8.86
CA GLU A 3 -2.03 6.20 -7.46
C GLU A 3 -1.79 7.44 -6.62
N PHE A 4 -2.45 7.53 -5.48
CA PHE A 4 -2.27 8.63 -4.53
C PHE A 4 -2.69 8.17 -3.14
N LEU A 5 -2.25 8.91 -2.11
CA LEU A 5 -2.53 8.49 -0.73
C LEU A 5 -4.01 8.66 -0.38
N PHE A 6 -4.50 9.89 -0.39
CA PHE A 6 -5.83 10.22 0.13
C PHE A 6 -6.58 11.17 -0.82
N PRO A 7 -7.61 10.70 -1.53
CA PRO A 7 -8.37 11.52 -2.48
C PRO A 7 -9.46 12.39 -1.85
N TYR A 8 -9.67 12.32 -0.55
CA TYR A 8 -10.90 12.68 0.14
C TYR A 8 -11.18 14.18 0.27
N ASP A 9 -10.24 15.02 -0.14
CA ASP A 9 -10.42 16.48 -0.23
C ASP A 9 -11.17 16.91 -1.49
N HIS A 10 -11.39 15.98 -2.42
CA HIS A 10 -12.07 16.21 -3.68
C HIS A 10 -13.27 15.29 -3.84
N ALA A 11 -14.32 15.75 -4.49
CA ALA A 11 -15.45 14.90 -4.83
C ALA A 11 -15.01 13.77 -5.80
N PRO A 12 -15.45 12.53 -5.59
CA PRO A 12 -14.99 11.39 -6.39
C PRO A 12 -15.29 11.57 -7.89
N GLU A 13 -16.42 12.21 -8.25
CA GLU A 13 -16.78 12.50 -9.63
C GLU A 13 -15.80 13.47 -10.32
N ALA A 14 -15.27 14.43 -9.55
CA ALA A 14 -14.29 15.40 -10.07
C ALA A 14 -12.96 14.69 -10.42
N ILE A 15 -12.50 13.80 -9.53
CA ILE A 15 -11.30 12.98 -9.76
C ILE A 15 -11.53 12.03 -10.93
N ALA A 16 -12.66 11.33 -10.96
CA ALA A 16 -13.04 10.42 -12.04
C ALA A 16 -13.06 11.13 -13.41
N LYS A 17 -13.59 12.36 -13.45
CA LYS A 17 -13.57 13.19 -14.66
C LYS A 17 -12.14 13.56 -15.10
N ALA A 18 -11.29 13.96 -14.15
CA ALA A 18 -9.90 14.29 -14.42
C ALA A 18 -9.12 13.08 -14.92
N ARG A 19 -9.28 11.91 -14.28
CA ARG A 19 -8.68 10.63 -14.66
C ARG A 19 -9.05 10.25 -16.11
N ARG A 20 -10.36 10.25 -16.42
CA ARG A 20 -10.84 9.94 -17.77
C ARG A 20 -10.28 10.93 -18.82
N LYS A 21 -10.24 12.22 -18.49
CA LYS A 21 -9.66 13.24 -19.38
C LYS A 21 -8.17 12.99 -19.63
N ALA A 22 -7.44 12.51 -18.63
CA ALA A 22 -6.01 12.21 -18.74
C ALA A 22 -5.75 10.85 -19.44
N GLY A 23 -6.75 10.00 -19.62
CA GLY A 23 -6.61 8.67 -20.22
C GLY A 23 -5.78 7.71 -19.36
N VAL A 24 -5.84 7.83 -18.03
CA VAL A 24 -5.09 6.98 -17.08
C VAL A 24 -6.02 6.12 -16.24
N GLU A 25 -5.51 4.98 -15.77
CA GLU A 25 -6.19 4.10 -14.83
C GLU A 25 -5.87 4.51 -13.39
N GLN A 26 -6.86 4.39 -12.49
CA GLN A 26 -6.61 4.45 -11.06
C GLN A 26 -6.16 3.09 -10.57
N THR A 27 -4.98 3.00 -9.95
CA THR A 27 -4.40 1.70 -9.58
C THR A 27 -4.56 1.37 -8.11
N LEU A 28 -4.46 2.37 -7.24
CA LEU A 28 -4.52 2.22 -5.78
C LEU A 28 -4.81 3.58 -5.14
N PHE A 29 -5.43 3.57 -3.96
CA PHE A 29 -5.39 4.63 -2.96
C PHE A 29 -5.70 4.07 -1.57
N ASN A 30 -5.40 4.86 -0.52
CA ASN A 30 -5.55 4.41 0.86
C ASN A 30 -6.94 4.73 1.41
N LEU A 31 -7.42 3.90 2.35
CA LEU A 31 -8.54 4.29 3.21
C LEU A 31 -8.22 5.57 3.99
N PRO A 32 -9.24 6.35 4.42
CA PRO A 32 -9.00 7.42 5.39
C PRO A 32 -8.22 6.89 6.60
N PRO A 33 -7.07 7.49 6.94
CA PRO A 33 -6.16 6.94 7.94
C PRO A 33 -6.53 7.28 9.40
N GLY A 34 -7.65 7.94 9.62
CA GLY A 34 -7.99 8.64 10.84
C GLY A 34 -7.59 10.12 10.78
N ASN A 35 -7.28 10.71 11.91
CA ASN A 35 -6.81 12.10 12.00
C ASN A 35 -5.28 12.17 11.78
N TRP A 36 -4.85 12.43 10.55
CA TRP A 36 -3.44 12.48 10.17
C TRP A 36 -2.64 13.53 10.94
N GLU A 37 -3.25 14.69 11.24
CA GLU A 37 -2.62 15.78 12.00
C GLU A 37 -2.43 15.40 13.47
N ALA A 38 -3.32 14.58 14.02
CA ALA A 38 -3.18 13.98 15.35
C ALA A 38 -2.31 12.71 15.37
N ASN A 39 -1.55 12.47 14.30
CA ASN A 39 -0.65 11.35 14.14
C ASN A 39 -1.33 9.97 13.96
N ASP A 40 -2.61 9.90 13.56
CA ASP A 40 -3.16 8.63 13.11
C ASP A 40 -2.43 8.18 11.84
N ARG A 41 -2.14 6.88 11.74
CA ARG A 41 -1.48 6.23 10.59
C ARG A 41 -2.22 4.95 10.19
N GLY A 42 -3.54 5.02 10.20
CA GLY A 42 -4.43 3.88 9.98
C GLY A 42 -5.21 3.51 11.24
N LEU A 43 -6.25 2.73 11.05
CA LEU A 43 -7.22 2.39 12.09
C LEU A 43 -7.39 0.87 12.26
N ALA A 44 -6.84 0.08 11.34
CA ALA A 44 -7.23 -1.31 11.21
C ALA A 44 -6.82 -2.19 12.40
N ALA A 45 -5.69 -1.89 13.06
CA ALA A 45 -5.19 -2.66 14.19
C ALA A 45 -5.53 -2.01 15.56
N LEU A 46 -6.40 -0.99 15.61
CA LEU A 46 -6.63 -0.22 16.83
C LEU A 46 -7.91 -0.67 17.55
N PRO A 47 -7.81 -1.37 18.71
CA PRO A 47 -8.97 -1.71 19.53
C PRO A 47 -9.74 -0.47 19.95
N GLY A 48 -11.09 -0.53 19.85
CA GLY A 48 -11.98 0.57 20.15
C GLY A 48 -12.20 1.56 18.98
N ARG A 49 -11.50 1.42 17.85
CA ARG A 49 -11.65 2.24 16.64
C ARG A 49 -12.36 1.50 15.49
N GLU A 50 -12.99 0.35 15.78
CA GLU A 50 -13.63 -0.50 14.74
C GLU A 50 -14.78 0.21 14.02
N LYS A 51 -15.49 1.10 14.72
CA LYS A 51 -16.56 1.92 14.10
C LYS A 51 -15.97 2.95 13.14
N ASP A 52 -14.90 3.62 13.53
CA ASP A 52 -14.20 4.60 12.69
C ASP A 52 -13.62 3.91 11.45
N PHE A 53 -13.04 2.72 11.63
CA PHE A 53 -12.56 1.89 10.54
C PHE A 53 -13.67 1.51 9.55
N ALA A 54 -14.83 1.11 10.05
CA ALA A 54 -15.97 0.74 9.19
C ALA A 54 -16.48 1.95 8.38
N VAL A 55 -16.51 3.15 8.96
CA VAL A 55 -16.88 4.39 8.24
C VAL A 55 -15.83 4.73 7.19
N ALA A 56 -14.53 4.61 7.51
CA ALA A 56 -13.45 4.84 6.57
C ALA A 56 -13.50 3.86 5.38
N LEU A 57 -13.77 2.58 5.65
CA LEU A 57 -13.91 1.55 4.63
C LEU A 57 -15.08 1.84 3.68
N ALA A 58 -16.26 2.14 4.20
CA ALA A 58 -17.43 2.46 3.39
C ALA A 58 -17.15 3.65 2.46
N LYS A 59 -16.57 4.73 3.01
CA LYS A 59 -16.18 5.90 2.21
C LYS A 59 -15.18 5.54 1.11
N ALA A 60 -14.18 4.70 1.40
CA ALA A 60 -13.19 4.29 0.41
C ALA A 60 -13.80 3.44 -0.70
N ILE A 61 -14.74 2.53 -0.38
CA ILE A 61 -15.45 1.72 -1.38
C ILE A 61 -16.25 2.62 -2.34
N ASP A 62 -16.97 3.63 -1.83
CA ASP A 62 -17.73 4.58 -2.67
C ASP A 62 -16.79 5.30 -3.65
N TYR A 63 -15.61 5.76 -3.16
CA TYR A 63 -14.60 6.37 -4.02
C TYR A 63 -14.02 5.39 -5.02
N ALA A 64 -13.72 4.16 -4.62
CA ALA A 64 -13.17 3.15 -5.51
C ALA A 64 -14.11 2.84 -6.68
N GLN A 65 -15.41 2.74 -6.41
CA GLN A 65 -16.41 2.55 -7.45
C GLN A 65 -16.47 3.73 -8.43
N ALA A 66 -16.48 4.97 -7.92
CA ALA A 66 -16.52 6.16 -8.77
C ALA A 66 -15.24 6.32 -9.62
N LEU A 67 -14.08 5.92 -9.07
CA LEU A 67 -12.77 6.00 -9.71
C LEU A 67 -12.44 4.76 -10.55
N GLU A 68 -13.27 3.72 -10.55
CA GLU A 68 -12.98 2.42 -11.16
C GLU A 68 -11.63 1.87 -10.68
N CYS A 69 -11.32 2.09 -9.39
CA CYS A 69 -10.08 1.64 -8.77
C CYS A 69 -10.22 0.20 -8.29
N PRO A 70 -9.37 -0.74 -8.70
CA PRO A 70 -9.55 -2.16 -8.39
C PRO A 70 -9.11 -2.55 -6.98
N ARG A 71 -8.36 -1.70 -6.27
CA ARG A 71 -7.78 -2.04 -4.97
C ARG A 71 -7.65 -0.86 -4.03
N LEU A 72 -7.73 -1.16 -2.73
CA LEU A 72 -7.65 -0.20 -1.65
C LEU A 72 -6.55 -0.62 -0.66
N HIS A 73 -5.71 0.32 -0.24
CA HIS A 73 -4.74 0.06 0.82
C HIS A 73 -5.34 0.36 2.20
N VAL A 74 -5.18 -0.58 3.13
CA VAL A 74 -5.61 -0.50 4.53
C VAL A 74 -4.41 -0.32 5.44
N MET A 75 -4.21 0.90 5.93
CA MET A 75 -3.15 1.18 6.90
C MET A 75 -3.48 0.59 8.28
N ALA A 76 -2.47 -0.06 8.90
CA ALA A 76 -2.64 -0.77 10.17
C ALA A 76 -2.89 0.14 11.38
N GLY A 77 -2.12 1.21 11.51
CA GLY A 77 -2.12 2.09 12.66
C GLY A 77 -0.82 2.01 13.46
N LEU A 78 -0.73 2.79 14.53
CA LEU A 78 0.43 2.86 15.42
C LEU A 78 0.20 2.06 16.70
N ILE A 79 1.26 1.45 17.22
CA ILE A 79 1.29 0.84 18.55
C ILE A 79 1.45 1.96 19.58
N ALA A 80 0.42 2.19 20.40
CA ALA A 80 0.50 3.16 21.49
C ALA A 80 1.33 2.58 22.66
N GLU A 81 1.87 3.47 23.49
CA GLU A 81 2.52 3.06 24.73
C GLU A 81 1.57 2.26 25.63
N GLY A 82 2.00 1.06 26.05
CA GLY A 82 1.19 0.15 26.87
C GLY A 82 0.04 -0.56 26.13
N ALA A 83 0.04 -0.53 24.79
CA ALA A 83 -0.96 -1.24 24.00
C ALA A 83 -0.93 -2.75 24.24
N ASP A 84 -2.11 -3.37 24.25
CA ASP A 84 -2.24 -4.83 24.23
C ASP A 84 -2.09 -5.32 22.79
N GLU A 85 -0.91 -5.80 22.46
CA GLU A 85 -0.60 -6.31 21.11
C GLU A 85 -1.46 -7.53 20.72
N THR A 86 -1.90 -8.34 21.70
CA THR A 86 -2.81 -9.46 21.45
C THR A 86 -4.19 -8.95 21.01
N ALA A 87 -4.70 -7.92 21.70
CA ALA A 87 -5.95 -7.29 21.31
C ALA A 87 -5.82 -6.58 19.96
N MET A 88 -4.68 -5.93 19.68
CA MET A 88 -4.41 -5.32 18.37
C MET A 88 -4.40 -6.37 17.26
N ALA A 89 -3.74 -7.51 17.45
CA ALA A 89 -3.72 -8.61 16.46
C ALA A 89 -5.12 -9.14 16.16
N ALA A 90 -5.92 -9.37 17.19
CA ALA A 90 -7.31 -9.83 17.03
C ALA A 90 -8.17 -8.81 16.29
N THR A 91 -8.04 -7.51 16.65
CA THR A 91 -8.74 -6.40 16.00
C THR A 91 -8.33 -6.29 14.53
N TYR A 92 -7.04 -6.36 14.24
CA TYR A 92 -6.52 -6.28 12.88
C TYR A 92 -7.08 -7.36 11.97
N GLN A 93 -7.02 -8.61 12.41
CA GLN A 93 -7.56 -9.75 11.66
C GLN A 93 -9.08 -9.61 11.43
N ALA A 94 -9.84 -9.23 12.46
CA ALA A 94 -11.28 -9.05 12.36
C ALA A 94 -11.66 -7.91 11.38
N ASN A 95 -10.96 -6.77 11.46
CA ASN A 95 -11.19 -5.64 10.57
C ASN A 95 -10.79 -5.96 9.13
N LEU A 96 -9.70 -6.69 8.90
CA LEU A 96 -9.29 -7.10 7.55
C LEU A 96 -10.25 -8.12 6.95
N ALA A 97 -10.75 -9.08 7.73
CA ALA A 97 -11.76 -10.03 7.27
C ALA A 97 -13.03 -9.30 6.82
N LYS A 98 -13.50 -8.35 7.63
CA LYS A 98 -14.65 -7.50 7.29
C LYS A 98 -14.37 -6.62 6.06
N ALA A 99 -13.18 -6.03 5.97
CA ALA A 99 -12.81 -5.20 4.82
C ALA A 99 -12.81 -6.02 3.52
N ALA A 100 -12.23 -7.22 3.55
CA ALA A 100 -12.20 -8.11 2.41
C ALA A 100 -13.62 -8.57 2.00
N GLU A 101 -14.50 -8.90 2.97
CA GLU A 101 -15.89 -9.24 2.71
C GLU A 101 -16.65 -8.09 2.04
N GLU A 102 -16.60 -6.88 2.62
CA GLU A 102 -17.33 -5.73 2.09
C GLU A 102 -16.79 -5.30 0.71
N ALA A 103 -15.46 -5.19 0.56
CA ALA A 103 -14.81 -4.85 -0.70
C ALA A 103 -15.07 -5.90 -1.79
N GLY A 104 -15.09 -7.18 -1.42
CA GLY A 104 -15.37 -8.29 -2.33
C GLY A 104 -16.75 -8.23 -2.99
N LYS A 105 -17.76 -7.65 -2.33
CA LYS A 105 -19.09 -7.41 -2.91
C LYS A 105 -19.06 -6.47 -4.12
N HIS A 106 -17.99 -5.69 -4.24
CA HIS A 106 -17.75 -4.72 -5.31
C HIS A 106 -16.59 -5.13 -6.24
N GLY A 107 -16.06 -6.35 -6.07
CA GLY A 107 -14.94 -6.84 -6.89
C GLY A 107 -13.60 -6.15 -6.59
N LEU A 108 -13.43 -5.58 -5.38
CA LEU A 108 -12.24 -4.86 -4.98
C LEU A 108 -11.29 -5.75 -4.16
N ASP A 109 -9.99 -5.58 -4.37
CA ASP A 109 -8.95 -6.11 -3.50
C ASP A 109 -8.67 -5.15 -2.34
N ILE A 110 -8.34 -5.73 -1.19
CA ILE A 110 -7.77 -5.03 -0.04
C ILE A 110 -6.28 -5.34 0.02
N CYS A 111 -5.45 -4.32 0.06
CA CYS A 111 -4.01 -4.44 0.23
C CYS A 111 -3.60 -4.03 1.64
N ILE A 112 -2.64 -4.77 2.22
CA ILE A 112 -1.93 -4.40 3.44
C ILE A 112 -0.44 -4.25 3.12
N GLU A 113 0.20 -3.27 3.74
CA GLU A 113 1.57 -2.88 3.45
C GLU A 113 2.43 -2.92 4.71
N PRO A 114 3.53 -3.67 4.71
CA PRO A 114 4.58 -3.53 5.71
C PRO A 114 5.36 -2.23 5.49
N ILE A 115 5.29 -1.32 6.46
CA ILE A 115 5.95 -0.01 6.40
C ILE A 115 7.14 0.02 7.34
N ASN A 116 8.27 0.59 6.89
CA ASN A 116 9.48 0.66 7.68
C ASN A 116 9.32 1.57 8.93
N ASN A 117 10.00 1.20 10.00
CA ASN A 117 9.94 1.90 11.28
C ASN A 117 10.82 3.17 11.35
N ARG A 118 11.60 3.46 10.29
CA ARG A 118 12.34 4.72 10.14
C ARG A 118 11.42 5.85 9.72
N ASP A 119 10.54 5.61 8.74
CA ASP A 119 9.60 6.61 8.21
C ASP A 119 8.37 6.75 9.11
N ILE A 120 7.86 5.63 9.65
CA ILE A 120 6.71 5.62 10.56
C ILE A 120 7.08 4.81 11.82
N PRO A 121 7.74 5.45 12.80
CA PRO A 121 8.05 4.81 14.07
C PRO A 121 6.79 4.31 14.79
N GLY A 122 6.84 3.07 15.27
CA GLY A 122 5.70 2.44 15.97
C GLY A 122 4.59 1.94 15.06
N TYR A 123 4.78 1.90 13.73
CA TYR A 123 3.81 1.31 12.83
C TYR A 123 3.62 -0.18 13.15
N TYR A 124 2.37 -0.64 13.15
CA TYR A 124 2.01 -1.99 13.62
C TYR A 124 2.55 -3.12 12.71
N LEU A 125 2.53 -2.93 11.39
CA LEU A 125 2.93 -3.95 10.42
C LEU A 125 4.25 -3.54 9.73
N ASN A 126 5.37 -4.21 10.06
CA ASN A 126 6.68 -3.80 9.54
C ASN A 126 7.35 -4.82 8.61
N TYR A 127 6.98 -6.10 8.69
CA TYR A 127 7.65 -7.15 7.94
C TYR A 127 6.72 -7.84 6.94
N VAL A 128 7.25 -8.17 5.77
CA VAL A 128 6.51 -8.89 4.71
C VAL A 128 6.04 -10.26 5.19
N GLU A 129 6.85 -10.92 6.00
CA GLU A 129 6.56 -12.22 6.58
C GLU A 129 5.34 -12.16 7.52
N ASP A 130 5.22 -11.08 8.31
CA ASP A 130 4.07 -10.86 9.19
C ASP A 130 2.80 -10.57 8.37
N ALA A 131 2.92 -9.77 7.31
CA ALA A 131 1.80 -9.53 6.39
C ALA A 131 1.32 -10.83 5.73
N ALA A 132 2.25 -11.67 5.27
CA ALA A 132 1.92 -12.98 4.70
C ALA A 132 1.20 -13.88 5.72
N ALA A 133 1.65 -13.90 6.98
CA ALA A 133 0.99 -14.64 8.05
C ALA A 133 -0.43 -14.12 8.34
N VAL A 134 -0.63 -12.80 8.34
CA VAL A 134 -1.95 -12.18 8.50
C VAL A 134 -2.87 -12.54 7.32
N ILE A 135 -2.40 -12.43 6.08
CA ILE A 135 -3.17 -12.81 4.89
C ILE A 135 -3.59 -14.28 4.96
N ALA A 136 -2.67 -15.16 5.32
CA ALA A 136 -2.96 -16.59 5.47
C ALA A 136 -3.97 -16.85 6.59
N SER A 137 -3.87 -16.16 7.72
CA SER A 137 -4.78 -16.31 8.86
C SER A 137 -6.20 -15.83 8.54
N VAL A 138 -6.34 -14.70 7.83
CA VAL A 138 -7.65 -14.18 7.40
C VAL A 138 -8.25 -15.04 6.30
N GLY A 139 -7.44 -15.56 5.38
CA GLY A 139 -7.85 -16.52 4.35
C GLY A 139 -8.79 -15.94 3.28
N ALA A 140 -8.95 -14.62 3.19
CA ALA A 140 -9.79 -14.00 2.18
C ALA A 140 -9.03 -13.88 0.84
N PRO A 141 -9.62 -14.32 -0.29
CA PRO A 141 -8.92 -14.38 -1.58
C PRO A 141 -8.56 -13.01 -2.16
N ASN A 142 -9.28 -11.97 -1.75
CA ASN A 142 -9.07 -10.57 -2.15
C ASN A 142 -8.31 -9.74 -1.10
N LEU A 143 -7.73 -10.37 -0.06
CA LEU A 143 -6.75 -9.73 0.82
C LEU A 143 -5.36 -9.98 0.26
N LYS A 144 -4.64 -8.92 -0.10
CA LYS A 144 -3.38 -8.95 -0.85
C LYS A 144 -2.27 -8.22 -0.13
N LEU A 145 -1.06 -8.54 -0.50
CA LEU A 145 0.15 -7.85 -0.09
C LEU A 145 0.43 -6.67 -1.05
N GLN A 146 0.58 -5.46 -0.50
CA GLN A 146 1.28 -4.36 -1.16
C GLN A 146 2.76 -4.50 -0.81
N PHE A 147 3.56 -4.87 -1.80
CA PHE A 147 4.98 -5.07 -1.64
C PHE A 147 5.73 -3.80 -2.06
N ASP A 148 6.05 -2.95 -1.11
CA ASP A 148 6.93 -1.81 -1.37
C ASP A 148 8.40 -2.24 -1.24
N ILE A 149 9.13 -2.16 -2.36
CA ILE A 149 10.55 -2.50 -2.46
C ILE A 149 11.38 -1.61 -1.53
N TYR A 150 11.03 -0.33 -1.39
CA TYR A 150 11.71 0.60 -0.50
C TYR A 150 11.59 0.18 0.97
N HIS A 151 10.37 -0.12 1.43
CA HIS A 151 10.15 -0.57 2.80
C HIS A 151 10.82 -1.92 3.06
N ARG A 152 10.72 -2.86 2.14
CA ARG A 152 11.37 -4.17 2.24
C ARG A 152 12.88 -4.06 2.35
N GLN A 153 13.52 -3.21 1.52
CA GLN A 153 14.98 -3.04 1.55
C GLN A 153 15.46 -2.51 2.91
N ILE A 154 14.74 -1.54 3.50
CA ILE A 154 15.09 -0.95 4.80
C ILE A 154 14.95 -1.98 5.93
N MET A 155 13.87 -2.77 5.92
CA MET A 155 13.54 -3.65 7.05
C MET A 155 14.31 -4.97 7.02
N SER A 156 14.51 -5.55 5.85
CA SER A 156 15.03 -6.94 5.74
C SER A 156 16.04 -7.12 4.61
N GLY A 157 16.05 -6.24 3.61
CA GLY A 157 16.82 -6.52 2.39
C GLY A 157 16.27 -7.75 1.65
N ASP A 158 17.17 -8.45 0.94
CA ASP A 158 16.84 -9.69 0.21
C ASP A 158 15.55 -9.58 -0.63
N VAL A 159 15.46 -8.44 -1.35
CA VAL A 159 14.24 -8.00 -2.04
C VAL A 159 13.78 -9.02 -3.09
N MET A 160 14.72 -9.55 -3.90
CA MET A 160 14.38 -10.47 -4.99
C MET A 160 13.79 -11.77 -4.45
N MET A 161 14.40 -12.35 -3.40
CA MET A 161 13.85 -13.55 -2.76
C MET A 161 12.53 -13.29 -2.07
N GLY A 162 12.37 -12.10 -1.45
CA GLY A 162 11.10 -11.65 -0.88
C GLY A 162 9.98 -11.55 -1.92
N LEU A 163 10.25 -11.00 -3.10
CA LEU A 163 9.31 -10.95 -4.22
C LEU A 163 8.92 -12.35 -4.69
N ALA A 164 9.89 -13.22 -4.94
CA ALA A 164 9.64 -14.59 -5.42
C ALA A 164 8.80 -15.41 -4.42
N ALA A 165 9.13 -15.34 -3.13
CA ALA A 165 8.43 -16.09 -2.08
C ALA A 165 6.99 -15.64 -1.88
N ASN A 166 6.68 -14.36 -2.11
CA ASN A 166 5.37 -13.78 -1.84
C ASN A 166 4.57 -13.45 -3.11
N LEU A 167 5.07 -13.74 -4.30
CA LEU A 167 4.41 -13.39 -5.56
C LEU A 167 2.92 -13.74 -5.63
N PRO A 168 2.46 -14.92 -5.16
CA PRO A 168 1.03 -15.28 -5.19
C PRO A 168 0.15 -14.38 -4.32
N LEU A 169 0.72 -13.70 -3.32
CA LEU A 169 0.01 -12.83 -2.41
C LEU A 169 0.02 -11.37 -2.88
N ILE A 170 0.96 -11.00 -3.77
CA ILE A 170 1.17 -9.61 -4.19
C ILE A 170 0.00 -9.13 -5.06
N GLY A 171 -0.69 -8.10 -4.59
CA GLY A 171 -1.70 -7.37 -5.34
C GLY A 171 -1.17 -6.07 -5.97
N HIS A 172 -0.12 -5.49 -5.39
CA HIS A 172 0.50 -4.27 -5.85
C HIS A 172 1.98 -4.20 -5.45
N VAL A 173 2.81 -3.61 -6.30
CA VAL A 173 4.22 -3.36 -6.02
C VAL A 173 4.48 -1.86 -6.04
N GLN A 174 5.33 -1.39 -5.13
CA GLN A 174 5.83 0.00 -5.14
C GLN A 174 7.34 0.04 -5.11
N ILE A 175 7.91 1.17 -5.56
CA ILE A 175 9.36 1.37 -5.64
C ILE A 175 9.74 2.82 -5.36
N ALA A 176 10.82 2.98 -4.59
CA ALA A 176 11.59 4.21 -4.43
C ALA A 176 13.05 3.84 -4.13
N SER A 177 13.98 4.77 -4.32
CA SER A 177 15.37 4.54 -3.94
C SER A 177 15.57 4.54 -2.42
N VAL A 178 16.53 3.74 -1.96
CA VAL A 178 16.99 3.73 -0.56
C VAL A 178 18.39 4.36 -0.54
N PRO A 179 18.73 5.26 0.43
CA PRO A 179 17.99 5.57 1.66
C PRO A 179 16.99 6.75 1.57
N ASP A 180 17.06 7.59 0.53
CA ASP A 180 16.47 8.93 0.56
C ASP A 180 15.01 9.00 0.06
N ARG A 181 14.45 7.86 -0.39
CA ARG A 181 13.12 7.75 -0.99
C ARG A 181 12.95 8.66 -2.21
N HIS A 182 14.03 8.83 -2.99
CA HIS A 182 14.03 9.58 -4.25
C HIS A 182 13.74 8.68 -5.45
N GLU A 183 14.08 9.17 -6.65
CA GLU A 183 13.88 8.45 -7.91
C GLU A 183 14.55 7.07 -7.88
N PRO A 184 13.90 6.02 -8.38
CA PRO A 184 14.54 4.73 -8.59
C PRO A 184 15.87 4.87 -9.37
N THR A 185 16.84 3.99 -9.11
CA THR A 185 18.19 4.00 -9.70
C THR A 185 19.17 5.04 -9.14
N THR A 186 18.79 5.80 -8.13
CA THR A 186 19.68 6.80 -7.49
C THR A 186 20.21 6.34 -6.13
N GLY A 187 19.71 5.24 -5.60
CA GLY A 187 20.06 4.71 -4.28
C GLY A 187 20.98 3.49 -4.29
N GLU A 188 20.95 2.74 -3.20
CA GLU A 188 21.83 1.58 -2.96
C GLU A 188 21.37 0.28 -3.63
N LEU A 189 20.08 0.21 -4.06
CA LEU A 189 19.51 -0.98 -4.67
C LEU A 189 19.70 -0.95 -6.19
N ALA A 190 19.92 -2.13 -6.78
CA ALA A 190 19.97 -2.31 -8.23
C ALA A 190 18.54 -2.36 -8.81
N ASP A 191 17.81 -1.26 -8.73
CA ASP A 191 16.38 -1.18 -9.06
C ASP A 191 16.03 -1.78 -10.44
N VAL A 192 16.86 -1.49 -11.46
CA VAL A 192 16.65 -2.04 -12.81
C VAL A 192 16.66 -3.57 -12.79
N ARG A 193 17.59 -4.18 -12.05
CA ARG A 193 17.68 -5.64 -11.93
C ARG A 193 16.51 -6.22 -11.15
N VAL A 194 16.04 -5.53 -10.12
CA VAL A 194 14.85 -5.94 -9.33
C VAL A 194 13.61 -5.91 -10.20
N LEU A 195 13.41 -4.87 -11.01
CA LEU A 195 12.27 -4.77 -11.92
C LEU A 195 12.32 -5.82 -13.03
N GLN A 196 13.50 -6.09 -13.61
CA GLN A 196 13.67 -7.19 -14.57
C GLN A 196 13.34 -8.55 -13.93
N TYR A 197 13.74 -8.76 -12.69
CA TYR A 197 13.40 -10.00 -11.99
C TYR A 197 11.89 -10.12 -11.72
N LEU A 198 11.22 -9.03 -11.44
CA LEU A 198 9.76 -9.02 -11.31
C LEU A 198 9.07 -9.44 -12.62
N ASP A 199 9.60 -8.98 -13.77
CA ASP A 199 9.15 -9.44 -15.10
C ASP A 199 9.44 -10.94 -15.32
N GLU A 200 10.63 -11.42 -14.93
CA GLU A 200 11.02 -12.84 -14.99
C GLU A 200 10.09 -13.74 -14.16
N LEU A 201 9.60 -13.24 -13.02
CA LEU A 201 8.61 -13.90 -12.17
C LEU A 201 7.19 -13.91 -12.77
N GLY A 202 6.96 -13.16 -13.84
CA GLY A 202 5.66 -13.07 -14.51
C GLY A 202 4.67 -12.13 -13.84
N TYR A 203 5.14 -11.15 -13.07
CA TYR A 203 4.26 -10.13 -12.52
C TYR A 203 3.71 -9.23 -13.64
N THR A 204 2.40 -9.07 -13.70
CA THR A 204 1.71 -8.30 -14.75
C THR A 204 0.98 -7.07 -14.21
N GLY A 205 1.12 -6.80 -12.91
CA GLY A 205 0.49 -5.65 -12.25
C GLY A 205 1.24 -4.34 -12.46
N TRP A 206 0.75 -3.30 -11.84
CA TRP A 206 1.40 -2.00 -11.82
C TRP A 206 2.53 -1.96 -10.80
N VAL A 207 3.59 -1.19 -11.11
CA VAL A 207 4.63 -0.79 -10.15
C VAL A 207 4.44 0.69 -9.87
N GLY A 208 3.96 1.02 -8.69
CA GLY A 208 3.76 2.37 -8.21
C GLY A 208 5.09 3.05 -7.88
N CYS A 209 5.26 4.29 -8.34
CA CYS A 209 6.48 5.06 -8.10
C CYS A 209 6.24 6.04 -6.95
N GLU A 210 6.24 5.54 -5.71
CA GLU A 210 5.98 6.34 -4.51
C GLU A 210 7.27 6.92 -3.95
N TYR A 211 7.79 7.94 -4.62
CA TYR A 211 9.03 8.60 -4.19
C TYR A 211 8.88 10.12 -4.11
N ARG A 212 9.83 10.75 -3.44
CA ARG A 212 9.98 12.20 -3.34
C ARG A 212 11.02 12.65 -4.36
N PRO A 213 10.64 13.38 -5.43
CA PRO A 213 11.62 13.85 -6.39
C PRO A 213 12.75 14.65 -5.71
N ALA A 214 14.01 14.31 -6.01
CA ALA A 214 15.16 15.00 -5.43
C ALA A 214 15.26 16.47 -5.89
N ALA A 215 14.73 16.77 -7.08
CA ALA A 215 14.60 18.13 -7.63
C ALA A 215 13.14 18.40 -8.01
N GLY A 216 12.80 18.40 -9.28
CA GLY A 216 11.43 18.54 -9.76
C GLY A 216 10.89 17.23 -10.33
N THR A 217 9.57 17.06 -10.35
CA THR A 217 8.94 15.83 -10.84
C THR A 217 9.33 15.52 -12.29
N VAL A 218 9.33 16.53 -13.18
CA VAL A 218 9.63 16.33 -14.61
C VAL A 218 11.12 16.03 -14.82
N GLU A 219 11.98 16.77 -14.14
CA GLU A 219 13.44 16.61 -14.19
C GLU A 219 13.86 15.21 -13.68
N GLY A 220 13.16 14.71 -12.65
CA GLY A 220 13.42 13.41 -12.06
C GLY A 220 13.07 12.22 -12.96
N LEU A 221 12.20 12.36 -13.96
CA LEU A 221 11.71 11.25 -14.78
C LEU A 221 12.77 10.58 -15.69
N GLY A 222 13.98 11.15 -15.77
CA GLY A 222 15.06 10.62 -16.59
C GLY A 222 15.49 9.16 -16.28
N TRP A 223 15.29 8.69 -15.06
CA TRP A 223 15.59 7.31 -14.65
C TRP A 223 14.84 6.26 -15.49
N ARG A 224 13.66 6.58 -16.01
CA ARG A 224 12.84 5.68 -16.83
C ARG A 224 13.55 5.19 -18.09
N SER A 225 14.49 5.99 -18.64
CA SER A 225 15.28 5.59 -19.81
C SER A 225 16.20 4.40 -19.54
N ARG A 226 16.51 4.11 -18.27
CA ARG A 226 17.35 2.97 -17.84
C ARG A 226 16.59 1.64 -17.79
N LEU A 227 15.26 1.67 -17.92
CA LEU A 227 14.39 0.48 -17.93
C LEU A 227 14.22 -0.13 -19.33
N ARG A 228 14.84 0.45 -20.36
CA ARG A 228 14.73 0.02 -21.77
C ARG A 228 15.87 -0.88 -22.18
#